data_d89e512ad37b534fc93db7c0c1fd7c08
#
_entry.id   d89e512ad37b534fc93db7c0c1fd7c08
#
_cell.length_a   1.000
_cell.length_b   1.000
_cell.length_c   1.000
_cell.angle_alpha   90.00
_cell.angle_beta   90.00
_cell.angle_gamma   90.00
#
_symmetry.space_group_name_H-M   'P 1'
#
loop_
_entity.id
_entity.type
_entity.pdbx_description
1 polymer ?
#
loop_
_entity_poly.entity_id
_entity_poly.type
_entity_poly.pdbx_seq_one_letter_code
_entity_poly.pdbx_strand_id
1 'polypeptide(L)'
;EFPCMVPSDWQAQSLHQPNNPLTVEDMKVALDLKVVKKGMMNLVFHPHGWIRNDQMVELIDYAVEKYGKKVKFLTFAEVTERLNQNLLSGTPLRDEQGRENPNRLLDLNDDGYLDVVQAEPPVTRIWNATDQTWMETPTPFQLGRAMLKTTAMNWEYSSSYVNRVDRFGVVGPDHDVVVSSLSRTDPSVGRQLYRFHDSQWQVDATLQSFPLTKSSTQGDEVLPGPIARGIFRDVDGDGQCEWLQQEKQTVAVYGVREDQWKDLGYVIPDAWRLFPSDWRLTDSGLRFIDLNQDGQEDVVASDGSRFGVWLFDSPETGWARLLRKGQRSDEGAIPPVARGGRNNGAWFQKDTLWVQNEDTARLPDLVDRVTFSGLLVSQDTEIKNQGFPLPRDSEAGLKSIRVAPGFEVELVAAEPLVADPVAFDWGPDGRLWVAEMSDYPLGVDGQGQPGGRVRVLKDTNGDGQYDHSTIFADNLPYPTGVKVWRDRILISTAPDLLVAKDADGDGRADSIEPLFRGFAEGNQQHRVNGLRYGLDHRLYLANGDSGGHVTSTVTGESMGIGGRDLWVNPDTGAMGTTSGQTQFGRNRDDWQHWFGGNNSNPMWHYVIEDHYLARNPHVNYPD
;
A
#
# COMPACT_ATOMS: atom_id res chain seq x y z
N GLU A 1 -17.95 -19.79 10.29
CA GLU A 1 -18.25 -18.71 9.37
C GLU A 1 -17.39 -18.81 8.13
N PHE A 2 -18.00 -18.60 6.97
CA PHE A 2 -17.27 -18.54 5.71
C PHE A 2 -17.20 -17.08 5.28
N PRO A 3 -16.02 -16.46 5.23
CA PRO A 3 -15.90 -15.07 4.82
C PRO A 3 -16.34 -14.92 3.36
N CYS A 4 -17.04 -13.85 3.08
CA CYS A 4 -17.36 -13.45 1.72
C CYS A 4 -16.07 -13.10 0.97
N MET A 5 -15.94 -13.60 -0.24
CA MET A 5 -14.85 -13.21 -1.12
C MET A 5 -15.11 -11.83 -1.76
N VAL A 6 -14.05 -11.10 -1.98
CA VAL A 6 -14.08 -9.86 -2.74
C VAL A 6 -13.51 -10.11 -4.14
N PRO A 7 -14.12 -9.53 -5.17
CA PRO A 7 -15.34 -8.71 -5.10
C PRO A 7 -16.61 -9.55 -4.93
N SER A 8 -17.55 -9.10 -4.08
CA SER A 8 -18.96 -9.53 -4.17
C SER A 8 -19.66 -8.79 -5.30
N ASP A 9 -20.84 -9.24 -5.71
CA ASP A 9 -21.64 -8.53 -6.73
C ASP A 9 -22.00 -7.09 -6.29
N TRP A 10 -22.27 -6.87 -5.00
CA TRP A 10 -22.50 -5.54 -4.43
C TRP A 10 -21.27 -4.63 -4.55
N GLN A 11 -20.11 -5.15 -4.22
CA GLN A 11 -18.86 -4.39 -4.33
C GLN A 11 -18.50 -4.11 -5.79
N ALA A 12 -18.66 -5.12 -6.65
CA ALA A 12 -18.38 -4.99 -8.07
C ALA A 12 -19.29 -3.97 -8.75
N GLN A 13 -20.60 -3.95 -8.43
CA GLN A 13 -21.50 -2.93 -8.97
C GLN A 13 -21.13 -1.50 -8.51
N SER A 14 -20.56 -1.37 -7.33
CA SER A 14 -20.08 -0.09 -6.81
C SER A 14 -18.78 0.38 -7.50
N LEU A 15 -17.93 -0.56 -7.91
CA LEU A 15 -16.66 -0.28 -8.61
C LEU A 15 -16.87 -0.08 -10.12
N HIS A 16 -17.71 -0.90 -10.75
CA HIS A 16 -17.82 -1.02 -12.21
C HIS A 16 -19.21 -0.73 -12.76
N GLN A 17 -20.19 -0.43 -11.92
CA GLN A 17 -21.62 -0.38 -12.21
C GLN A 17 -22.27 -1.77 -12.42
N PRO A 18 -23.60 -1.88 -12.27
CA PRO A 18 -24.31 -3.14 -12.44
C PRO A 18 -24.08 -3.79 -13.80
N ASN A 19 -23.91 -5.11 -13.80
CA ASN A 19 -23.78 -5.95 -14.99
C ASN A 19 -22.53 -5.66 -15.87
N ASN A 20 -21.53 -4.98 -15.34
CA ASN A 20 -20.30 -4.71 -16.07
C ASN A 20 -19.49 -6.01 -16.28
N PRO A 21 -18.97 -6.26 -17.49
CA PRO A 21 -18.13 -7.43 -17.75
C PRO A 21 -16.87 -7.52 -16.89
N LEU A 22 -16.28 -6.38 -16.47
CA LEU A 22 -15.12 -6.34 -15.58
C LEU A 22 -15.36 -7.04 -14.24
N THR A 23 -16.61 -7.10 -13.78
CA THR A 23 -16.99 -7.85 -12.57
C THR A 23 -16.58 -9.32 -12.67
N VAL A 24 -16.84 -9.95 -13.82
CA VAL A 24 -16.51 -11.36 -14.03
C VAL A 24 -15.00 -11.54 -14.18
N GLU A 25 -14.31 -10.61 -14.82
CA GLU A 25 -12.85 -10.66 -14.96
C GLU A 25 -12.17 -10.57 -13.59
N ASP A 26 -12.60 -9.67 -12.71
CA ASP A 26 -12.09 -9.58 -11.33
C ASP A 26 -12.34 -10.88 -10.54
N MET A 27 -13.52 -11.48 -10.73
CA MET A 27 -13.84 -12.76 -10.09
C MET A 27 -12.98 -13.91 -10.63
N LYS A 28 -12.66 -13.91 -11.94
CA LYS A 28 -11.73 -14.90 -12.54
C LYS A 28 -10.33 -14.76 -11.94
N VAL A 29 -9.82 -13.54 -11.80
CA VAL A 29 -8.53 -13.27 -11.15
C VAL A 29 -8.53 -13.76 -9.70
N ALA A 30 -9.58 -13.47 -8.94
CA ALA A 30 -9.73 -13.95 -7.58
C ALA A 30 -9.75 -15.49 -7.50
N LEU A 31 -10.42 -16.15 -8.44
CA LEU A 31 -10.43 -17.62 -8.57
C LEU A 31 -9.02 -18.17 -8.85
N ASP A 32 -8.30 -17.56 -9.79
CA ASP A 32 -6.95 -17.96 -10.16
C ASP A 32 -6.01 -17.93 -8.95
N LEU A 33 -6.04 -16.87 -8.16
CA LEU A 33 -5.28 -16.74 -6.93
C LEU A 33 -5.66 -17.82 -5.91
N LYS A 34 -6.96 -18.15 -5.79
CA LYS A 34 -7.41 -19.20 -4.88
C LYS A 34 -6.96 -20.60 -5.32
N VAL A 35 -6.90 -20.86 -6.61
CA VAL A 35 -6.38 -22.13 -7.12
C VAL A 35 -4.88 -22.26 -6.83
N VAL A 36 -4.11 -21.19 -6.99
CA VAL A 36 -2.68 -21.16 -6.63
C VAL A 36 -2.48 -21.45 -5.14
N LYS A 37 -3.24 -20.79 -4.28
CA LYS A 37 -3.18 -20.94 -2.82
C LYS A 37 -3.91 -22.18 -2.30
N LYS A 38 -4.53 -23.00 -3.17
CA LYS A 38 -5.37 -24.17 -2.81
C LYS A 38 -6.45 -23.82 -1.78
N GLY A 39 -6.98 -22.61 -1.87
CA GLY A 39 -7.94 -22.06 -0.93
C GLY A 39 -9.38 -22.34 -1.30
N MET A 40 -10.28 -21.68 -0.57
CA MET A 40 -11.71 -21.71 -0.79
C MET A 40 -12.19 -20.36 -1.34
N MET A 41 -13.11 -20.39 -2.28
CA MET A 41 -13.78 -19.20 -2.82
C MET A 41 -15.28 -19.28 -2.48
N ASN A 42 -15.77 -18.27 -1.77
CA ASN A 42 -17.19 -18.12 -1.41
C ASN A 42 -17.70 -16.83 -2.01
N LEU A 43 -18.63 -16.94 -2.97
CA LEU A 43 -19.24 -15.80 -3.67
C LEU A 43 -20.58 -15.47 -3.03
N VAL A 44 -20.86 -14.18 -2.87
CA VAL A 44 -22.15 -13.68 -2.40
C VAL A 44 -22.80 -12.88 -3.53
N PHE A 45 -24.04 -13.23 -3.81
CA PHE A 45 -24.87 -12.62 -4.83
C PHE A 45 -26.19 -12.13 -4.24
N HIS A 46 -26.64 -10.99 -4.72
CA HIS A 46 -27.88 -10.38 -4.27
C HIS A 46 -28.92 -10.41 -5.41
N PRO A 47 -30.23 -10.55 -5.10
CA PRO A 47 -31.28 -10.59 -6.12
C PRO A 47 -31.65 -9.20 -6.65
N HIS A 48 -30.69 -8.27 -6.67
CA HIS A 48 -30.89 -6.88 -7.11
C HIS A 48 -30.54 -6.62 -8.58
N GLY A 49 -30.10 -7.65 -9.32
CA GLY A 49 -29.72 -7.51 -10.73
C GLY A 49 -28.38 -6.80 -10.94
N TRP A 50 -27.47 -6.85 -9.97
CA TRP A 50 -26.12 -6.27 -10.07
C TRP A 50 -25.19 -7.13 -10.92
N ILE A 51 -25.49 -8.41 -11.04
CA ILE A 51 -24.83 -9.37 -11.93
C ILE A 51 -25.88 -10.21 -12.63
N ARG A 52 -25.66 -10.56 -13.90
CA ARG A 52 -26.58 -11.39 -14.70
C ARG A 52 -26.25 -12.87 -14.59
N ASN A 53 -27.25 -13.71 -14.86
CA ASN A 53 -27.06 -15.17 -14.83
C ASN A 53 -26.01 -15.65 -15.84
N ASP A 54 -25.92 -15.05 -17.02
CA ASP A 54 -24.93 -15.39 -18.03
C ASP A 54 -23.49 -15.08 -17.57
N GLN A 55 -23.30 -14.00 -16.82
CA GLN A 55 -22.02 -13.68 -16.21
C GLN A 55 -21.61 -14.70 -15.13
N MET A 56 -22.59 -15.24 -14.40
CA MET A 56 -22.33 -16.33 -13.45
C MET A 56 -21.96 -17.63 -14.17
N VAL A 57 -22.64 -17.95 -15.27
CA VAL A 57 -22.32 -19.10 -16.10
C VAL A 57 -20.92 -18.97 -16.67
N GLU A 58 -20.54 -17.79 -17.15
CA GLU A 58 -19.19 -17.49 -17.66
C GLU A 58 -18.10 -17.78 -16.63
N LEU A 59 -18.28 -17.36 -15.37
CA LEU A 59 -17.33 -17.67 -14.30
C LEU A 59 -17.22 -19.17 -14.02
N ILE A 60 -18.36 -19.87 -14.01
CA ILE A 60 -18.42 -21.32 -13.79
C ILE A 60 -17.71 -22.05 -14.93
N ASP A 61 -18.02 -21.70 -16.18
CA ASP A 61 -17.41 -22.29 -17.37
C ASP A 61 -15.90 -22.08 -17.39
N TYR A 62 -15.45 -20.85 -17.07
CA TYR A 62 -14.02 -20.54 -16.91
C TYR A 62 -13.35 -21.45 -15.87
N ALA A 63 -13.99 -21.65 -14.72
CA ALA A 63 -13.45 -22.51 -13.66
C ALA A 63 -13.32 -23.97 -14.14
N VAL A 64 -14.33 -24.48 -14.85
CA VAL A 64 -14.38 -25.85 -15.36
C VAL A 64 -13.39 -26.06 -16.50
N GLU A 65 -13.35 -25.15 -17.48
CA GLU A 65 -12.49 -25.25 -18.65
C GLU A 65 -11.02 -25.13 -18.31
N LYS A 66 -10.67 -24.12 -17.48
CA LYS A 66 -9.28 -23.83 -17.14
C LYS A 66 -8.69 -24.83 -16.13
N TYR A 67 -9.47 -25.24 -15.14
CA TYR A 67 -8.98 -25.96 -13.98
C TYR A 67 -9.54 -27.38 -13.83
N GLY A 68 -10.66 -27.68 -14.46
CA GLY A 68 -11.26 -29.01 -14.42
C GLY A 68 -11.44 -29.53 -13.00
N LYS A 69 -10.86 -30.70 -12.73
CA LYS A 69 -10.96 -31.37 -11.42
C LYS A 69 -10.23 -30.67 -10.27
N LYS A 70 -9.41 -29.65 -10.54
CA LYS A 70 -8.74 -28.85 -9.49
C LYS A 70 -9.72 -27.95 -8.75
N VAL A 71 -10.81 -27.53 -9.38
CA VAL A 71 -11.89 -26.76 -8.76
C VAL A 71 -13.07 -27.68 -8.49
N LYS A 72 -13.65 -27.57 -7.29
CA LYS A 72 -14.84 -28.32 -6.87
C LYS A 72 -15.91 -27.35 -6.41
N PHE A 73 -17.11 -27.50 -6.93
CA PHE A 73 -18.29 -26.79 -6.45
C PHE A 73 -18.91 -27.60 -5.32
N LEU A 74 -18.97 -27.01 -4.14
CA LEU A 74 -19.37 -27.69 -2.91
C LEU A 74 -20.43 -26.86 -2.19
N THR A 75 -21.31 -27.50 -1.47
CA THR A 75 -22.17 -26.85 -0.48
C THR A 75 -21.38 -26.48 0.75
N PHE A 76 -21.88 -25.52 1.55
CA PHE A 76 -21.23 -25.18 2.83
C PHE A 76 -21.09 -26.38 3.78
N ALA A 77 -22.05 -27.31 3.76
CA ALA A 77 -21.97 -28.54 4.57
C ALA A 77 -20.78 -29.41 4.13
N GLU A 78 -20.61 -29.64 2.82
CA GLU A 78 -19.50 -30.42 2.28
C GLU A 78 -18.15 -29.72 2.51
N VAL A 79 -18.10 -28.40 2.41
CA VAL A 79 -16.87 -27.63 2.73
C VAL A 79 -16.54 -27.78 4.20
N THR A 80 -17.53 -27.60 5.10
CA THR A 80 -17.34 -27.74 6.55
C THR A 80 -16.81 -29.14 6.90
N GLU A 81 -17.39 -30.19 6.34
CA GLU A 81 -16.94 -31.54 6.58
C GLU A 81 -15.49 -31.76 6.12
N ARG A 82 -15.13 -31.27 4.93
CA ARG A 82 -13.75 -31.36 4.41
C ARG A 82 -12.76 -30.59 5.26
N LEU A 83 -13.10 -29.36 5.69
CA LEU A 83 -12.26 -28.58 6.59
C LEU A 83 -12.05 -29.31 7.92
N ASN A 84 -13.11 -29.85 8.52
CA ASN A 84 -13.03 -30.58 9.75
C ASN A 84 -12.16 -31.85 9.62
N GLN A 85 -12.29 -32.59 8.55
CA GLN A 85 -11.53 -33.82 8.33
C GLN A 85 -10.06 -33.56 7.97
N ASN A 86 -9.77 -32.59 7.10
CA ASN A 86 -8.43 -32.42 6.53
C ASN A 86 -7.61 -31.34 7.27
N LEU A 87 -8.19 -30.16 7.53
CA LEU A 87 -7.49 -29.08 8.20
C LEU A 87 -7.52 -29.24 9.71
N LEU A 88 -8.69 -29.50 10.29
CA LEU A 88 -8.93 -29.50 11.72
C LEU A 88 -8.84 -30.88 12.37
N SER A 89 -8.50 -31.92 11.61
CA SER A 89 -8.31 -33.29 12.11
C SER A 89 -9.51 -33.82 12.92
N GLY A 90 -10.73 -33.50 12.48
CA GLY A 90 -11.96 -33.91 13.13
C GLY A 90 -12.41 -33.02 14.30
N THR A 91 -11.66 -31.96 14.63
CA THR A 91 -12.03 -31.02 15.71
C THR A 91 -12.45 -29.69 15.10
N PRO A 92 -13.76 -29.39 14.95
CA PRO A 92 -14.23 -28.18 14.30
C PRO A 92 -13.87 -26.91 15.11
N LEU A 93 -13.85 -25.76 14.46
CA LEU A 93 -13.61 -24.46 15.14
C LEU A 93 -14.71 -24.11 16.13
N ARG A 94 -15.93 -24.60 15.90
CA ARG A 94 -17.09 -24.43 16.80
C ARG A 94 -17.79 -25.76 17.02
N ASP A 95 -18.32 -25.91 18.23
CA ASP A 95 -19.15 -27.06 18.57
C ASP A 95 -20.58 -26.92 18.03
N GLU A 96 -21.43 -27.93 18.25
CA GLU A 96 -22.83 -27.95 17.79
C GLU A 96 -23.68 -26.82 18.41
N GLN A 97 -23.25 -26.26 19.53
CA GLN A 97 -23.89 -25.15 20.20
C GLN A 97 -23.33 -23.80 19.76
N GLY A 98 -22.42 -23.77 18.75
CA GLY A 98 -21.78 -22.58 18.23
C GLY A 98 -20.69 -21.99 19.14
N ARG A 99 -20.26 -22.72 20.18
CA ARG A 99 -19.18 -22.29 21.08
C ARG A 99 -17.82 -22.55 20.41
N GLU A 100 -16.87 -21.66 20.62
CA GLU A 100 -15.52 -21.87 20.10
C GLU A 100 -14.85 -23.07 20.73
N ASN A 101 -14.29 -23.94 19.90
CA ASN A 101 -13.35 -24.96 20.31
C ASN A 101 -11.96 -24.35 20.50
N PRO A 102 -11.09 -24.98 21.32
CA PRO A 102 -9.75 -24.47 21.58
C PRO A 102 -8.79 -24.75 20.41
N ASN A 103 -9.13 -24.22 19.25
CA ASN A 103 -8.35 -24.30 18.01
C ASN A 103 -8.10 -22.91 17.48
N ARG A 104 -6.87 -22.65 16.95
CA ARG A 104 -6.53 -21.40 16.27
C ARG A 104 -5.89 -21.73 14.93
N LEU A 105 -6.16 -20.89 13.95
CA LEU A 105 -5.56 -20.93 12.63
C LEU A 105 -4.63 -19.73 12.49
N LEU A 106 -3.36 -19.97 12.29
CA LEU A 106 -2.30 -18.96 12.24
C LEU A 106 -1.27 -19.42 11.20
N ASP A 107 -0.54 -18.49 10.63
CA ASP A 107 0.69 -18.76 9.88
C ASP A 107 1.83 -18.65 10.90
N LEU A 108 2.36 -19.78 11.36
CA LEU A 108 3.35 -19.85 12.43
C LEU A 108 4.79 -19.72 11.95
N ASN A 109 5.03 -19.97 10.68
CA ASN A 109 6.36 -20.03 10.07
C ASN A 109 6.52 -19.04 8.92
N ASP A 110 5.55 -18.13 8.73
CA ASP A 110 5.52 -17.09 7.70
C ASP A 110 5.68 -17.61 6.26
N ASP A 111 5.13 -18.80 5.99
CA ASP A 111 5.16 -19.40 4.66
C ASP A 111 3.93 -19.08 3.78
N GLY A 112 3.00 -18.28 4.31
CA GLY A 112 1.77 -17.85 3.67
C GLY A 112 0.65 -18.89 3.67
N TYR A 113 0.80 -20.01 4.41
CA TYR A 113 -0.23 -21.00 4.66
C TYR A 113 -0.65 -21.00 6.13
N LEU A 114 -1.89 -21.41 6.38
CA LEU A 114 -2.40 -21.49 7.75
C LEU A 114 -2.01 -22.82 8.41
N ASP A 115 -1.45 -22.72 9.60
CA ASP A 115 -1.20 -23.80 10.53
C ASP A 115 -2.32 -23.91 11.55
N VAL A 116 -2.33 -24.97 12.33
CA VAL A 116 -3.38 -25.28 13.30
C VAL A 116 -2.79 -25.46 14.68
N VAL A 117 -3.16 -24.62 15.63
CA VAL A 117 -2.84 -24.78 17.05
C VAL A 117 -4.06 -25.34 17.77
N GLN A 118 -3.94 -26.55 18.33
CA GLN A 118 -5.01 -27.22 19.06
C GLN A 118 -4.59 -27.44 20.51
N ALA A 119 -5.53 -27.28 21.43
CA ALA A 119 -5.29 -27.60 22.83
C ALA A 119 -5.95 -28.92 23.26
N GLU A 120 -6.91 -29.43 22.49
CA GLU A 120 -7.61 -30.69 22.74
C GLU A 120 -7.85 -31.45 21.41
N PRO A 121 -7.02 -32.43 21.04
CA PRO A 121 -5.74 -32.81 21.68
C PRO A 121 -4.67 -31.70 21.62
N PRO A 122 -3.69 -31.68 22.54
CA PRO A 122 -2.67 -30.63 22.58
C PRO A 122 -1.60 -30.85 21.49
N VAL A 123 -1.90 -30.43 20.27
CA VAL A 123 -1.04 -30.57 19.10
C VAL A 123 -1.05 -29.31 18.24
N THR A 124 0.11 -28.90 17.81
CA THR A 124 0.30 -27.89 16.78
C THR A 124 0.67 -28.59 15.49
N ARG A 125 -0.05 -28.28 14.42
CA ARG A 125 0.13 -28.88 13.10
C ARG A 125 0.57 -27.81 12.12
N ILE A 126 1.73 -28.01 11.50
CA ILE A 126 2.36 -27.08 10.57
C ILE A 126 2.25 -27.68 9.18
N TRP A 127 1.73 -26.89 8.25
CA TRP A 127 1.58 -27.33 6.87
C TRP A 127 2.88 -27.18 6.08
N ASN A 128 3.43 -28.27 5.56
CA ASN A 128 4.49 -28.21 4.58
C ASN A 128 3.91 -28.19 3.16
N ALA A 129 3.96 -27.02 2.51
CA ALA A 129 3.39 -26.82 1.18
C ALA A 129 4.15 -27.58 0.08
N THR A 130 5.44 -27.86 0.26
CA THR A 130 6.29 -28.58 -0.69
C THR A 130 5.93 -30.07 -0.71
N ASP A 131 5.90 -30.69 0.46
CA ASP A 131 5.63 -32.12 0.61
C ASP A 131 4.14 -32.45 0.70
N GLN A 132 3.30 -31.42 0.90
CA GLN A 132 1.84 -31.51 1.10
C GLN A 132 1.49 -32.41 2.30
N THR A 133 2.23 -32.23 3.38
CA THR A 133 2.08 -33.00 4.62
C THR A 133 1.98 -32.10 5.83
N TRP A 134 1.41 -32.63 6.91
CA TRP A 134 1.38 -31.97 8.21
C TRP A 134 2.56 -32.47 9.06
N MET A 135 3.32 -31.55 9.61
CA MET A 135 4.25 -31.84 10.69
C MET A 135 3.53 -31.52 12.02
N GLU A 136 3.71 -32.36 13.01
CA GLU A 136 3.05 -32.23 14.31
C GLU A 136 4.08 -32.02 15.42
N THR A 137 3.77 -31.08 16.31
CA THR A 137 4.54 -30.80 17.52
C THR A 137 3.60 -30.61 18.71
N PRO A 138 3.99 -30.93 19.96
CA PRO A 138 3.15 -30.73 21.11
C PRO A 138 2.78 -29.25 21.34
N THR A 139 1.52 -28.97 21.71
CA THR A 139 1.09 -27.67 22.23
C THR A 139 1.24 -27.66 23.75
N PRO A 140 2.20 -26.93 24.33
CA PRO A 140 2.49 -27.00 25.78
C PRO A 140 1.53 -26.20 26.65
N PHE A 141 0.58 -25.49 26.05
CA PHE A 141 -0.37 -24.61 26.74
C PHE A 141 -1.81 -24.97 26.41
N GLN A 142 -2.72 -24.39 27.13
CA GLN A 142 -4.15 -24.55 26.90
C GLN A 142 -4.74 -23.27 26.30
N LEU A 143 -5.55 -23.44 25.27
CA LEU A 143 -6.28 -22.35 24.63
C LEU A 143 -7.59 -22.07 25.35
N GLY A 144 -7.97 -20.80 25.40
CA GLY A 144 -9.26 -20.35 25.93
C GLY A 144 -10.42 -20.73 25.00
N ARG A 145 -11.58 -21.00 25.60
CA ARG A 145 -12.85 -21.09 24.88
C ARG A 145 -13.60 -19.78 25.09
N ALA A 146 -13.83 -19.01 24.03
CA ALA A 146 -14.74 -17.86 24.12
C ALA A 146 -16.18 -18.35 23.99
N MET A 147 -17.05 -17.89 24.89
CA MET A 147 -18.48 -18.18 24.79
C MET A 147 -19.28 -16.94 24.47
N LEU A 148 -19.99 -16.99 23.36
CA LEU A 148 -21.15 -16.16 23.07
C LEU A 148 -22.37 -17.10 23.09
N LYS A 149 -23.16 -17.09 24.19
CA LYS A 149 -24.45 -17.76 24.18
C LYS A 149 -25.51 -16.74 23.82
N THR A 150 -26.04 -16.82 22.63
CA THR A 150 -27.25 -16.09 22.23
C THR A 150 -28.48 -16.95 22.54
N THR A 151 -29.19 -16.67 23.59
CA THR A 151 -30.63 -16.90 23.63
C THR A 151 -31.32 -15.59 23.29
N ALA A 152 -32.41 -15.65 22.58
CA ALA A 152 -33.01 -14.53 21.84
C ALA A 152 -33.37 -13.25 22.64
N MET A 153 -33.13 -13.16 23.93
CA MET A 153 -33.36 -11.97 24.75
C MET A 153 -32.45 -11.80 25.97
N ASN A 154 -31.59 -12.76 26.33
CA ASN A 154 -30.71 -12.59 27.50
C ASN A 154 -29.30 -13.12 27.19
N TRP A 155 -28.29 -12.28 27.37
CA TRP A 155 -26.89 -12.63 27.36
C TRP A 155 -26.49 -13.15 28.73
N GLU A 156 -26.48 -14.46 28.95
CA GLU A 156 -25.92 -15.04 30.16
C GLU A 156 -24.46 -15.44 29.91
N TYR A 157 -23.54 -14.73 30.55
CA TYR A 157 -22.15 -15.17 30.70
C TYR A 157 -22.08 -16.22 31.82
N SER A 158 -21.72 -17.42 31.44
CA SER A 158 -21.29 -18.39 32.46
C SER A 158 -19.88 -18.04 32.91
N SER A 159 -19.71 -17.67 34.16
CA SER A 159 -18.45 -17.29 34.81
C SER A 159 -17.36 -18.38 34.74
N SER A 160 -17.72 -19.61 34.40
CA SER A 160 -16.79 -20.75 34.32
C SER A 160 -15.94 -20.82 33.02
N TYR A 161 -16.24 -20.02 32.02
CA TYR A 161 -15.60 -20.16 30.69
C TYR A 161 -14.67 -19.01 30.26
N VAL A 162 -14.62 -17.93 31.03
CA VAL A 162 -13.69 -16.79 30.76
C VAL A 162 -12.35 -16.96 31.48
N ASN A 163 -11.99 -18.17 31.86
CA ASN A 163 -10.84 -18.41 32.72
C ASN A 163 -9.49 -18.35 32.02
N ARG A 164 -9.48 -18.31 30.69
CA ARG A 164 -8.25 -18.28 29.89
C ARG A 164 -8.42 -17.38 28.70
N VAL A 165 -7.43 -16.54 28.46
CA VAL A 165 -7.37 -15.66 27.29
C VAL A 165 -6.01 -15.87 26.65
N ASP A 166 -6.02 -16.28 25.41
CA ASP A 166 -4.84 -16.41 24.58
C ASP A 166 -4.78 -15.23 23.58
N ARG A 167 -3.58 -14.72 23.37
CA ARG A 167 -3.29 -13.69 22.39
C ARG A 167 -2.06 -14.11 21.62
N PHE A 168 -2.09 -13.87 20.32
CA PHE A 168 -1.01 -14.19 19.40
C PHE A 168 -0.51 -12.90 18.78
N GLY A 169 0.80 -12.82 18.58
CA GLY A 169 1.46 -11.72 17.89
C GLY A 169 2.85 -12.15 17.45
N VAL A 170 3.41 -11.45 16.47
CA VAL A 170 4.78 -11.65 16.00
C VAL A 170 5.68 -10.74 16.81
N VAL A 171 6.68 -11.28 17.48
CA VAL A 171 7.57 -10.52 18.38
C VAL A 171 9.01 -11.00 18.21
N GLY A 172 9.93 -10.04 18.08
CA GLY A 172 11.34 -10.31 17.90
C GLY A 172 11.82 -10.31 16.46
N PRO A 173 13.12 -10.23 16.23
CA PRO A 173 13.72 -10.08 14.90
C PRO A 173 13.50 -11.29 13.99
N ASP A 174 13.19 -12.45 14.56
CA ASP A 174 12.94 -13.71 13.82
C ASP A 174 11.46 -13.93 13.52
N HIS A 175 10.61 -12.94 13.73
CA HIS A 175 9.15 -12.99 13.51
C HIS A 175 8.44 -14.15 14.21
N ASP A 176 8.93 -14.57 15.38
CA ASP A 176 8.34 -15.66 16.16
C ASP A 176 6.95 -15.28 16.70
N VAL A 177 6.01 -16.21 16.62
CA VAL A 177 4.67 -16.04 17.18
C VAL A 177 4.69 -16.30 18.68
N VAL A 178 4.21 -15.35 19.44
CA VAL A 178 4.13 -15.42 20.90
C VAL A 178 2.67 -15.57 21.32
N VAL A 179 2.39 -16.52 22.20
CA VAL A 179 1.10 -16.66 22.83
C VAL A 179 1.20 -16.37 24.32
N SER A 180 0.29 -15.57 24.82
CA SER A 180 0.14 -15.34 26.26
C SER A 180 -1.08 -16.09 26.75
N SER A 181 -0.91 -17.00 27.69
CA SER A 181 -2.00 -17.76 28.30
C SER A 181 -2.11 -17.48 29.80
N LEU A 182 -3.32 -17.18 30.27
CA LEU A 182 -3.60 -16.96 31.67
C LEU A 182 -4.72 -17.87 32.17
N SER A 183 -4.54 -18.43 33.37
CA SER A 183 -5.62 -19.01 34.11
C SER A 183 -6.16 -18.03 35.17
N ARG A 184 -7.45 -17.86 35.21
CA ARG A 184 -8.14 -16.99 36.19
C ARG A 184 -8.38 -17.70 37.53
N THR A 185 -8.49 -19.03 37.51
CA THR A 185 -8.84 -19.85 38.66
C THR A 185 -7.65 -20.48 39.37
N ASP A 186 -6.48 -20.55 38.68
CA ASP A 186 -5.28 -21.11 39.26
C ASP A 186 -4.08 -20.17 39.02
N PRO A 187 -3.72 -19.37 40.05
CA PRO A 187 -2.55 -18.49 39.97
C PRO A 187 -1.23 -19.24 39.80
N SER A 188 -1.21 -20.55 40.05
CA SER A 188 -0.01 -21.39 39.88
C SER A 188 0.11 -21.94 38.44
N VAL A 189 -0.99 -21.99 37.69
CA VAL A 189 -0.98 -22.27 36.26
C VAL A 189 -0.67 -20.98 35.50
N GLY A 190 0.54 -20.72 35.47
CA GLY A 190 1.31 -19.57 35.18
C GLY A 190 0.93 -18.72 34.00
N ARG A 191 1.23 -17.51 34.19
CA ARG A 191 1.56 -16.48 33.24
C ARG A 191 2.75 -16.99 32.45
N GLN A 192 2.53 -17.44 31.22
CA GLN A 192 3.63 -17.91 30.37
C GLN A 192 3.50 -17.29 28.99
N LEU A 193 4.59 -16.75 28.51
CA LEU A 193 4.78 -16.46 27.11
C LEU A 193 5.45 -17.68 26.48
N TYR A 194 4.94 -18.07 25.33
CA TYR A 194 5.53 -19.12 24.53
C TYR A 194 5.90 -18.52 23.18
N ARG A 195 7.08 -18.85 22.71
CA ARG A 195 7.58 -18.50 21.40
C ARG A 195 7.57 -19.75 20.53
N PHE A 196 7.11 -19.60 19.30
CA PHE A 196 7.22 -20.64 18.31
C PHE A 196 8.49 -20.41 17.50
N HIS A 197 9.45 -21.30 17.64
CA HIS A 197 10.74 -21.22 16.96
C HIS A 197 11.23 -22.63 16.60
N ASP A 198 11.89 -22.78 15.45
CA ASP A 198 12.36 -24.08 14.92
C ASP A 198 11.28 -25.17 14.99
N SER A 199 10.05 -24.82 14.61
CA SER A 199 8.89 -25.73 14.62
C SER A 199 8.51 -26.28 16.00
N GLN A 200 8.88 -25.59 17.07
CA GLN A 200 8.57 -25.97 18.45
C GLN A 200 8.18 -24.79 19.32
N TRP A 201 7.31 -25.05 20.29
CA TRP A 201 6.96 -24.10 21.32
C TRP A 201 7.98 -24.10 22.47
N GLN A 202 8.50 -22.95 22.82
CA GLN A 202 9.44 -22.74 23.90
C GLN A 202 8.90 -21.65 24.84
N VAL A 203 9.27 -21.72 26.14
CA VAL A 203 8.96 -20.64 27.08
C VAL A 203 9.83 -19.44 26.74
N ASP A 204 9.22 -18.28 26.52
CA ASP A 204 9.93 -17.07 26.18
C ASP A 204 10.68 -16.48 27.38
N ALA A 205 11.97 -16.15 27.17
CA ALA A 205 12.83 -15.59 28.21
C ALA A 205 12.43 -14.16 28.63
N THR A 206 11.71 -13.42 27.76
CA THR A 206 11.26 -12.05 28.04
C THR A 206 10.07 -11.99 29.00
N LEU A 207 9.52 -13.14 29.41
CA LEU A 207 8.36 -13.24 30.29
C LEU A 207 8.49 -12.40 31.58
N GLN A 208 9.68 -12.32 32.17
CA GLN A 208 9.88 -11.61 33.43
C GLN A 208 9.65 -10.10 33.32
N SER A 209 9.87 -9.54 32.13
CA SER A 209 9.65 -8.11 31.84
C SER A 209 8.28 -7.81 31.23
N PHE A 210 7.51 -8.84 30.87
CA PHE A 210 6.17 -8.64 30.27
C PHE A 210 5.24 -7.87 31.21
N PRO A 211 4.55 -6.82 30.72
CA PRO A 211 3.77 -5.91 31.55
C PRO A 211 2.47 -6.56 32.07
N LEU A 212 2.59 -7.22 33.19
CA LEU A 212 1.46 -7.84 33.89
C LEU A 212 1.10 -7.00 35.09
N THR A 213 0.08 -6.15 34.98
CA THR A 213 -0.44 -5.43 36.15
C THR A 213 -1.05 -6.42 37.14
N LYS A 214 -0.79 -6.21 38.43
CA LYS A 214 -1.43 -6.95 39.51
C LYS A 214 -2.94 -6.73 39.43
N SER A 215 -3.75 -7.81 39.53
CA SER A 215 -5.20 -7.69 39.59
C SER A 215 -5.60 -6.76 40.71
N SER A 216 -6.26 -5.65 40.42
CA SER A 216 -6.85 -4.81 41.45
C SER A 216 -8.14 -5.50 41.94
N THR A 217 -8.11 -6.05 43.11
CA THR A 217 -9.31 -6.42 43.84
C THR A 217 -10.00 -5.13 44.33
N GLN A 218 -11.09 -4.75 43.72
CA GLN A 218 -11.96 -3.71 44.22
C GLN A 218 -13.36 -4.29 44.31
N GLY A 219 -13.73 -4.76 45.50
CA GLY A 219 -15.02 -5.39 45.80
C GLY A 219 -15.15 -6.81 45.23
N ASP A 220 -16.27 -7.47 45.49
CA ASP A 220 -16.58 -8.84 45.08
C ASP A 220 -16.75 -9.05 43.55
N GLU A 221 -16.57 -8.03 42.74
CA GLU A 221 -16.50 -8.15 41.27
C GLU A 221 -15.05 -8.35 40.81
N VAL A 222 -14.74 -9.58 40.45
CA VAL A 222 -13.49 -9.94 39.80
C VAL A 222 -13.55 -9.46 38.35
N LEU A 223 -13.04 -8.26 38.11
CA LEU A 223 -12.85 -7.78 36.74
C LEU A 223 -11.90 -8.72 36.00
N PRO A 224 -12.09 -8.94 34.68
CA PRO A 224 -11.14 -9.71 33.90
C PRO A 224 -9.71 -9.17 34.08
N GLY A 225 -8.76 -10.05 34.29
CA GLY A 225 -7.37 -9.69 34.53
C GLY A 225 -6.75 -8.91 33.33
N PRO A 226 -5.57 -8.32 33.52
CA PRO A 226 -4.96 -7.40 32.55
C PRO A 226 -4.81 -7.93 31.14
N ILE A 227 -4.57 -9.24 30.98
CA ILE A 227 -4.40 -9.84 29.63
C ILE A 227 -5.72 -9.94 28.87
N ALA A 228 -6.85 -10.04 29.56
CA ALA A 228 -8.15 -9.95 28.90
C ALA A 228 -8.39 -8.58 28.25
N ARG A 229 -7.57 -7.59 28.58
CA ARG A 229 -7.66 -6.20 28.13
C ARG A 229 -6.45 -5.75 27.31
N GLY A 230 -5.72 -6.66 26.71
CA GLY A 230 -4.59 -6.34 25.83
C GLY A 230 -4.69 -7.02 24.48
N ILE A 231 -3.97 -6.48 23.51
CA ILE A 231 -3.82 -7.03 22.17
C ILE A 231 -2.37 -6.89 21.73
N PHE A 232 -1.90 -7.81 20.92
CA PHE A 232 -0.69 -7.65 20.13
C PHE A 232 -1.02 -6.93 18.82
N ARG A 233 -0.20 -5.94 18.45
CA ARG A 233 -0.35 -5.21 17.21
C ARG A 233 0.95 -4.52 16.84
N ASP A 234 1.37 -4.64 15.59
CA ASP A 234 2.49 -3.88 15.03
C ASP A 234 1.97 -2.47 14.69
N VAL A 235 2.28 -1.50 15.54
CA VAL A 235 1.76 -0.13 15.39
C VAL A 235 2.76 0.82 14.76
N ASP A 236 4.07 0.51 14.84
CA ASP A 236 5.11 1.35 14.26
C ASP A 236 5.66 0.80 12.94
N GLY A 237 5.14 -0.33 12.47
CA GLY A 237 5.43 -0.90 11.16
C GLY A 237 6.81 -1.56 11.05
N ASP A 238 7.43 -1.90 12.19
CA ASP A 238 8.75 -2.54 12.22
C ASP A 238 8.72 -4.07 12.00
N GLY A 239 7.50 -4.62 11.82
CA GLY A 239 7.25 -6.04 11.64
C GLY A 239 7.16 -6.82 12.95
N GLN A 240 7.26 -6.16 14.09
CA GLN A 240 7.10 -6.77 15.41
C GLN A 240 5.88 -6.17 16.11
N CYS A 241 5.15 -7.00 16.84
CA CYS A 241 3.97 -6.51 17.55
C CYS A 241 4.33 -5.88 18.89
N GLU A 242 3.78 -4.71 19.13
CA GLU A 242 3.65 -4.13 20.45
C GLU A 242 2.52 -4.81 21.22
N TRP A 243 2.63 -4.77 22.55
CA TRP A 243 1.55 -5.12 23.45
C TRP A 243 0.79 -3.87 23.91
N LEU A 244 -0.43 -3.70 23.43
CA LEU A 244 -1.32 -2.62 23.82
C LEU A 244 -2.19 -3.08 24.98
N GLN A 245 -2.08 -2.43 26.13
CA GLN A 245 -2.80 -2.82 27.34
C GLN A 245 -3.75 -1.73 27.80
N GLN A 246 -5.04 -2.07 27.91
CA GLN A 246 -6.02 -1.17 28.52
C GLN A 246 -5.84 -1.12 30.04
N GLU A 247 -5.45 0.01 30.53
CA GLU A 247 -5.47 0.34 31.95
C GLU A 247 -6.81 1.00 32.35
N LYS A 248 -6.90 1.63 33.52
CA LYS A 248 -8.19 2.18 33.99
C LYS A 248 -8.82 3.14 32.99
N GLN A 249 -8.07 4.15 32.54
CA GLN A 249 -8.57 5.18 31.60
C GLN A 249 -7.62 5.41 30.43
N THR A 250 -6.48 4.75 30.40
CA THR A 250 -5.43 4.90 29.40
C THR A 250 -5.13 3.56 28.76
N VAL A 251 -4.44 3.60 27.63
CA VAL A 251 -3.82 2.43 27.01
C VAL A 251 -2.33 2.63 27.10
N ALA A 252 -1.64 1.69 27.72
CA ALA A 252 -0.19 1.64 27.71
C ALA A 252 0.27 0.76 26.54
N VAL A 253 1.38 1.12 25.90
CA VAL A 253 1.95 0.40 24.77
C VAL A 253 3.38 -0.03 25.13
N TYR A 254 3.63 -1.32 25.03
CA TYR A 254 4.89 -1.93 25.37
C TYR A 254 5.51 -2.61 24.16
N GLY A 255 6.76 -2.41 23.92
CA GLY A 255 7.54 -3.09 22.88
C GLY A 255 8.77 -3.79 23.48
N VAL A 256 9.31 -4.75 22.75
CA VAL A 256 10.56 -5.41 23.13
C VAL A 256 11.74 -4.53 22.71
N ARG A 257 12.54 -4.12 23.65
CA ARG A 257 13.80 -3.37 23.46
C ARG A 257 14.89 -3.97 24.34
N GLU A 258 16.02 -4.32 23.75
CA GLU A 258 17.14 -4.97 24.49
C GLU A 258 16.68 -6.24 25.24
N ASP A 259 15.94 -7.09 24.56
CA ASP A 259 15.36 -8.34 25.08
C ASP A 259 14.47 -8.18 26.32
N GLN A 260 13.84 -7.02 26.48
CA GLN A 260 12.89 -6.73 27.55
C GLN A 260 11.68 -5.96 27.04
N TRP A 261 10.52 -6.24 27.62
CA TRP A 261 9.33 -5.43 27.41
C TRP A 261 9.48 -4.10 28.15
N LYS A 262 9.43 -3.01 27.40
CA LYS A 262 9.52 -1.64 27.94
C LYS A 262 8.27 -0.85 27.55
N ASP A 263 7.80 0.01 28.44
CA ASP A 263 6.77 1.00 28.10
C ASP A 263 7.35 1.99 27.10
N LEU A 264 6.72 2.10 25.93
CA LEU A 264 7.12 2.98 24.85
C LEU A 264 6.65 4.42 25.05
N GLY A 265 5.77 4.64 26.04
CA GLY A 265 5.21 5.96 26.34
C GLY A 265 4.15 6.44 25.34
N TYR A 266 3.72 5.61 24.40
CA TYR A 266 2.65 5.97 23.47
C TYR A 266 1.32 6.10 24.21
N VAL A 267 0.57 7.14 23.87
CA VAL A 267 -0.71 7.42 24.51
C VAL A 267 -1.81 7.41 23.45
N ILE A 268 -2.84 6.58 23.66
CA ILE A 268 -4.05 6.67 22.86
C ILE A 268 -4.73 8.02 23.17
N PRO A 269 -4.89 8.91 22.18
CA PRO A 269 -5.37 10.26 22.41
C PRO A 269 -6.80 10.32 22.97
N ASP A 270 -7.14 11.42 23.64
CA ASP A 270 -8.49 11.77 24.12
C ASP A 270 -9.17 10.66 24.92
N ALA A 271 -8.40 9.86 25.68
CA ALA A 271 -8.91 8.77 26.50
C ALA A 271 -9.82 7.77 25.74
N TRP A 272 -9.54 7.55 24.46
CA TRP A 272 -10.15 6.43 23.75
C TRP A 272 -9.65 5.11 24.34
N ARG A 273 -10.47 4.09 24.23
CA ARG A 273 -10.25 2.80 24.88
C ARG A 273 -10.12 1.69 23.83
N LEU A 274 -9.26 0.70 24.09
CA LEU A 274 -9.21 -0.53 23.29
C LEU A 274 -10.54 -1.30 23.39
N PHE A 275 -11.09 -1.35 24.61
CA PHE A 275 -12.31 -2.09 24.91
C PHE A 275 -13.33 -1.18 25.60
N PRO A 276 -14.62 -1.37 25.38
CA PRO A 276 -15.66 -0.67 26.14
C PRO A 276 -15.49 -0.84 27.65
N SER A 277 -15.95 0.14 28.40
CA SER A 277 -15.91 0.07 29.88
C SER A 277 -16.83 -1.03 30.43
N ASP A 278 -17.97 -1.25 29.81
CA ASP A 278 -18.87 -2.37 30.11
C ASP A 278 -18.42 -3.59 29.30
N TRP A 279 -18.11 -4.66 30.01
CA TRP A 279 -17.65 -5.93 29.43
C TRP A 279 -18.69 -6.63 28.53
N ARG A 280 -19.97 -6.23 28.63
CA ARG A 280 -21.08 -6.70 27.77
C ARG A 280 -21.02 -6.11 26.36
N LEU A 281 -20.26 -5.05 26.19
CA LEU A 281 -20.07 -4.35 24.92
C LEU A 281 -18.81 -4.87 24.22
N THR A 282 -18.83 -4.85 22.91
CA THR A 282 -17.80 -5.51 22.10
C THR A 282 -16.94 -4.56 21.28
N ASP A 283 -17.37 -3.30 21.12
CA ASP A 283 -16.70 -2.33 20.25
C ASP A 283 -16.62 -0.94 20.88
N SER A 284 -15.41 -0.41 21.01
CA SER A 284 -15.16 0.92 21.55
C SER A 284 -15.19 2.03 20.49
N GLY A 285 -15.23 1.67 19.21
CA GLY A 285 -15.13 2.60 18.09
C GLY A 285 -13.71 3.00 17.72
N LEU A 286 -12.69 2.43 18.38
CA LEU A 286 -11.27 2.67 18.07
C LEU A 286 -10.80 1.70 16.99
N ARG A 287 -10.04 2.22 16.02
CA ARG A 287 -9.38 1.43 14.96
C ARG A 287 -7.95 1.91 14.79
N PHE A 288 -7.10 0.95 14.48
CA PHE A 288 -5.73 1.18 14.04
C PHE A 288 -5.66 0.86 12.56
N ILE A 289 -5.26 1.82 11.75
CA ILE A 289 -5.28 1.73 10.28
C ILE A 289 -4.21 2.64 9.73
N ASP A 290 -3.38 2.15 8.83
CA ASP A 290 -2.43 2.95 8.07
C ASP A 290 -3.21 3.80 7.04
N LEU A 291 -3.58 5.03 7.42
CA LEU A 291 -4.38 5.93 6.58
C LEU A 291 -3.57 6.62 5.48
N ASN A 292 -2.32 6.91 5.77
CA ASN A 292 -1.43 7.66 4.91
C ASN A 292 -0.49 6.75 4.11
N GLN A 293 -0.61 5.43 4.30
CA GLN A 293 0.17 4.38 3.64
C GLN A 293 1.68 4.49 3.89
N ASP A 294 2.06 4.89 5.12
CA ASP A 294 3.46 5.00 5.53
C ASP A 294 4.00 3.74 6.22
N GLY A 295 3.16 2.71 6.36
CA GLY A 295 3.48 1.46 7.02
C GLY A 295 3.25 1.47 8.52
N GLN A 296 2.88 2.60 9.12
CA GLN A 296 2.57 2.74 10.54
C GLN A 296 1.06 2.84 10.76
N GLU A 297 0.55 2.38 11.89
CA GLU A 297 -0.87 2.39 12.13
C GLU A 297 -1.34 3.67 12.81
N ASP A 298 -2.19 4.41 12.10
CA ASP A 298 -2.88 5.59 12.61
C ASP A 298 -4.09 5.22 13.47
N VAL A 299 -4.61 6.19 14.21
CA VAL A 299 -5.81 6.02 15.04
C VAL A 299 -7.00 6.73 14.42
N VAL A 300 -8.04 5.96 14.11
CA VAL A 300 -9.38 6.43 13.82
C VAL A 300 -10.30 6.00 14.95
N ALA A 301 -10.95 6.94 15.57
CA ALA A 301 -11.91 6.66 16.62
C ALA A 301 -13.22 7.40 16.36
N SER A 302 -14.35 6.69 16.37
CA SER A 302 -15.67 7.28 16.18
C SER A 302 -16.75 6.43 16.86
N ASP A 303 -17.51 7.07 17.74
CA ASP A 303 -18.66 6.46 18.39
C ASP A 303 -19.95 7.27 18.13
N GLY A 304 -21.00 6.97 18.84
CA GLY A 304 -22.28 7.68 18.70
C GLY A 304 -22.26 9.13 19.16
N SER A 305 -21.19 9.61 19.80
CA SER A 305 -21.10 10.95 20.41
C SER A 305 -19.98 11.80 19.83
N ARG A 306 -18.81 11.24 19.61
CA ARG A 306 -17.59 11.96 19.23
C ARG A 306 -16.75 11.18 18.21
N PHE A 307 -15.80 11.86 17.59
CA PHE A 307 -14.83 11.26 16.69
C PHE A 307 -13.46 11.92 16.82
N GLY A 308 -12.44 11.24 16.29
CA GLY A 308 -11.10 11.80 16.14
C GLY A 308 -10.22 10.95 15.21
N VAL A 309 -9.23 11.59 14.61
CA VAL A 309 -8.22 10.99 13.74
C VAL A 309 -6.86 11.53 14.13
N TRP A 310 -5.92 10.63 14.39
CA TRP A 310 -4.54 10.95 14.74
C TRP A 310 -3.61 10.08 13.92
N LEU A 311 -2.56 10.70 13.38
CA LEU A 311 -1.49 9.95 12.73
C LEU A 311 -0.44 9.52 13.75
N PHE A 312 0.17 8.39 13.48
CA PHE A 312 1.40 7.98 14.13
C PHE A 312 2.51 8.91 13.64
N ASP A 313 3.21 9.56 14.55
CA ASP A 313 4.17 10.62 14.22
C ASP A 313 5.59 10.07 14.18
N SER A 314 5.98 9.36 15.24
CA SER A 314 7.28 8.70 15.32
C SER A 314 7.30 7.65 16.45
N PRO A 315 8.31 6.75 16.46
CA PRO A 315 8.53 5.83 17.59
C PRO A 315 8.79 6.50 18.94
N GLU A 316 9.09 7.80 18.97
CA GLU A 316 9.30 8.56 20.22
C GLU A 316 8.01 9.20 20.73
N THR A 317 7.08 9.50 19.85
CA THR A 317 5.88 10.31 20.16
C THR A 317 4.57 9.57 19.99
N GLY A 318 4.55 8.44 19.24
CA GLY A 318 3.34 7.67 18.94
C GLY A 318 2.30 8.51 18.18
N TRP A 319 1.03 8.42 18.55
CA TRP A 319 -0.09 9.15 17.89
C TRP A 319 -0.21 10.61 18.33
N ALA A 320 0.87 11.36 18.26
CA ALA A 320 0.90 12.77 18.69
C ALA A 320 0.24 13.73 17.68
N ARG A 321 0.11 13.34 16.43
CA ARG A 321 -0.35 14.21 15.35
C ARG A 321 -1.87 14.14 15.16
N LEU A 322 -2.58 15.08 15.80
CA LEU A 322 -4.02 15.26 15.62
C LEU A 322 -4.33 15.84 14.23
N LEU A 323 -5.18 15.19 13.44
CA LEU A 323 -5.73 15.73 12.20
C LEU A 323 -7.08 16.42 12.43
N ARG A 324 -8.00 15.73 13.08
CA ARG A 324 -9.34 16.24 13.34
C ARG A 324 -9.99 15.53 14.50
N LYS A 325 -10.84 16.25 15.22
CA LYS A 325 -11.73 15.68 16.25
C LYS A 325 -12.95 16.56 16.43
N GLY A 326 -14.01 16.01 16.94
CA GLY A 326 -15.23 16.77 17.19
C GLY A 326 -16.34 15.91 17.77
N GLN A 327 -17.53 16.55 17.84
CA GLN A 327 -18.76 15.89 18.23
C GLN A 327 -19.48 15.33 17.00
N ARG A 328 -20.35 14.34 17.21
CA ARG A 328 -21.13 13.76 16.12
C ARG A 328 -22.02 14.77 15.37
N SER A 329 -22.40 15.85 16.02
CA SER A 329 -23.23 16.93 15.46
C SER A 329 -22.47 17.91 14.58
N ASP A 330 -21.14 17.85 14.56
CA ASP A 330 -20.32 18.82 13.84
C ASP A 330 -20.38 18.56 12.33
N GLU A 331 -20.28 19.62 11.55
CA GLU A 331 -20.20 19.53 10.10
C GLU A 331 -18.94 18.74 9.70
N GLY A 332 -19.11 17.78 8.79
CA GLY A 332 -18.02 16.91 8.36
C GLY A 332 -17.61 15.85 9.40
N ALA A 333 -18.43 15.59 10.42
CA ALA A 333 -18.19 14.47 11.34
C ALA A 333 -18.07 13.15 10.57
N ILE A 334 -17.08 12.32 10.94
CA ILE A 334 -16.94 10.99 10.34
C ILE A 334 -18.04 10.06 10.86
N PRO A 335 -18.54 9.12 10.05
CA PRO A 335 -19.56 8.18 10.45
C PRO A 335 -19.15 7.40 11.72
N PRO A 336 -20.08 7.08 12.64
CA PRO A 336 -19.74 6.32 13.82
C PRO A 336 -19.38 4.88 13.44
N VAL A 337 -18.16 4.49 13.80
CA VAL A 337 -17.66 3.12 13.65
C VAL A 337 -18.32 2.19 14.65
N ALA A 338 -18.56 2.70 15.87
CA ALA A 338 -19.33 1.98 16.87
C ALA A 338 -20.49 2.82 17.40
N ARG A 339 -21.58 2.17 17.77
CA ARG A 339 -22.74 2.78 18.42
C ARG A 339 -23.24 1.89 19.55
N GLY A 340 -23.46 2.46 20.73
CA GLY A 340 -23.90 1.70 21.89
C GLY A 340 -22.94 0.56 22.27
N GLY A 341 -21.64 0.73 22.00
CA GLY A 341 -20.60 -0.25 22.30
C GLY A 341 -20.58 -1.48 21.38
N ARG A 342 -21.16 -1.38 20.19
CA ARG A 342 -21.17 -2.42 19.15
C ARG A 342 -20.77 -1.83 17.82
N ASN A 343 -20.22 -2.64 16.92
CA ASN A 343 -19.93 -2.22 15.56
C ASN A 343 -21.21 -1.71 14.89
N ASN A 344 -21.11 -0.56 14.25
CA ASN A 344 -22.24 0.15 13.62
C ASN A 344 -22.38 -0.17 12.12
N GLY A 345 -22.05 -1.39 11.70
CA GLY A 345 -22.02 -1.77 10.29
C GLY A 345 -20.84 -1.11 9.56
N ALA A 346 -19.74 -0.83 10.27
CA ALA A 346 -18.57 -0.16 9.75
C ALA A 346 -17.43 -1.13 9.47
N TRP A 347 -16.77 -0.96 8.32
CA TRP A 347 -15.54 -1.69 7.96
C TRP A 347 -14.63 -0.82 7.10
N PHE A 348 -13.35 -1.17 7.07
CA PHE A 348 -12.35 -0.53 6.23
C PHE A 348 -11.95 -1.47 5.12
N GLN A 349 -11.94 -0.98 3.89
CA GLN A 349 -11.54 -1.77 2.74
C GLN A 349 -10.96 -0.87 1.66
N LYS A 350 -9.80 -1.26 1.13
CA LYS A 350 -8.98 -0.40 0.31
C LYS A 350 -8.85 0.95 1.04
N ASP A 351 -8.82 2.04 0.38
CA ASP A 351 -8.61 3.35 0.97
C ASP A 351 -9.93 4.02 1.41
N THR A 352 -10.86 3.25 2.02
CA THR A 352 -12.20 3.74 2.32
C THR A 352 -12.78 3.12 3.60
N LEU A 353 -13.32 3.96 4.47
CA LEU A 353 -14.26 3.58 5.51
C LEU A 353 -15.65 3.44 4.90
N TRP A 354 -16.27 2.30 5.09
CA TRP A 354 -17.63 1.99 4.68
C TRP A 354 -18.50 1.83 5.90
N VAL A 355 -19.70 2.38 5.86
CA VAL A 355 -20.71 2.20 6.93
C VAL A 355 -22.05 1.89 6.29
N GLN A 356 -22.66 0.77 6.68
CA GLN A 356 -23.98 0.35 6.24
C GLN A 356 -24.83 -0.07 7.42
N ASN A 357 -25.92 0.61 7.63
CA ASN A 357 -26.90 0.35 8.72
C ASN A 357 -28.24 1.04 8.40
N GLU A 358 -29.12 1.12 9.38
CA GLU A 358 -30.45 1.72 9.22
C GLU A 358 -30.41 3.20 8.84
N ASP A 359 -29.40 3.95 9.31
CA ASP A 359 -29.26 5.38 9.01
C ASP A 359 -28.86 5.61 7.54
N THR A 360 -28.16 4.66 6.95
CA THR A 360 -27.71 4.75 5.55
C THR A 360 -28.79 4.40 4.53
N ALA A 361 -29.95 3.91 4.98
CA ALA A 361 -31.08 3.58 4.10
C ALA A 361 -31.61 4.77 3.27
N ARG A 362 -31.23 6.00 3.64
CA ARG A 362 -31.61 7.22 2.92
C ARG A 362 -30.59 7.65 1.85
N LEU A 363 -29.41 7.03 1.84
CA LEU A 363 -28.36 7.33 0.87
C LEU A 363 -28.63 6.59 -0.45
N PRO A 364 -28.21 7.15 -1.59
CA PRO A 364 -28.49 6.58 -2.91
C PRO A 364 -28.04 5.11 -3.05
N ASP A 365 -26.90 4.77 -2.45
CA ASP A 365 -26.30 3.44 -2.52
C ASP A 365 -26.51 2.62 -1.23
N LEU A 366 -27.35 3.11 -0.30
CA LEU A 366 -27.59 2.48 0.99
C LEU A 366 -26.34 2.37 1.88
N VAL A 367 -25.28 3.12 1.57
CA VAL A 367 -23.99 3.07 2.26
C VAL A 367 -23.38 4.47 2.36
N ASP A 368 -22.74 4.74 3.48
CA ASP A 368 -21.90 5.93 3.67
C ASP A 368 -20.43 5.55 3.42
N ARG A 369 -19.69 6.43 2.74
CA ARG A 369 -18.31 6.19 2.33
C ARG A 369 -17.45 7.39 2.67
N VAL A 370 -16.34 7.15 3.36
CA VAL A 370 -15.33 8.18 3.60
C VAL A 370 -13.98 7.63 3.15
N THR A 371 -13.40 8.20 2.12
CA THR A 371 -12.06 7.81 1.66
C THR A 371 -11.00 8.15 2.71
N PHE A 372 -9.85 7.47 2.68
CA PHE A 372 -8.73 7.82 3.56
C PHE A 372 -8.29 9.26 3.35
N SER A 373 -8.26 9.74 2.11
CA SER A 373 -8.01 11.16 1.83
C SER A 373 -9.04 12.08 2.51
N GLY A 374 -10.30 11.67 2.61
CA GLY A 374 -11.34 12.38 3.34
C GLY A 374 -11.15 12.33 4.87
N LEU A 375 -10.60 11.25 5.40
CA LEU A 375 -10.23 11.14 6.82
C LEU A 375 -8.99 11.96 7.17
N LEU A 376 -8.06 12.12 6.23
CA LEU A 376 -6.82 12.88 6.38
C LEU A 376 -7.01 14.40 6.32
N VAL A 377 -8.20 14.91 6.03
CA VAL A 377 -8.49 16.37 6.02
C VAL A 377 -8.40 16.93 7.44
N SER A 378 -7.48 17.89 7.66
CA SER A 378 -7.34 18.61 8.92
C SER A 378 -8.41 19.68 9.13
N GLN A 379 -8.84 19.88 10.38
CA GLN A 379 -9.73 20.98 10.78
C GLN A 379 -8.98 22.31 10.99
N ASP A 380 -7.69 22.23 11.28
CA ASP A 380 -6.86 23.41 11.53
C ASP A 380 -6.19 23.87 10.24
N THR A 381 -6.25 25.17 9.93
CA THR A 381 -5.67 25.72 8.70
C THR A 381 -4.13 25.63 8.71
N GLU A 382 -3.50 25.73 9.89
CA GLU A 382 -2.05 25.51 10.01
C GLU A 382 -1.66 24.05 9.81
N ILE A 383 -2.49 23.12 10.33
CA ILE A 383 -2.30 21.68 10.13
C ILE A 383 -2.72 21.26 8.70
N LYS A 384 -3.69 21.95 8.07
CA LYS A 384 -4.01 21.72 6.64
C LYS A 384 -2.81 21.92 5.72
N ASN A 385 -1.92 22.85 6.07
CA ASN A 385 -0.67 23.08 5.33
C ASN A 385 0.43 22.05 5.70
N GLN A 386 0.26 21.30 6.79
CA GLN A 386 1.15 20.22 7.22
C GLN A 386 0.55 18.82 6.97
N GLY A 387 -0.64 18.76 6.36
CA GLY A 387 -1.44 17.54 6.16
C GLY A 387 -0.89 16.53 5.14
N PHE A 388 0.26 16.80 4.54
CA PHE A 388 1.00 15.82 3.75
C PHE A 388 2.04 15.13 4.66
N PRO A 389 2.30 13.85 4.45
CA PRO A 389 3.39 13.18 5.14
C PRO A 389 4.68 13.99 4.96
N LEU A 390 5.46 14.12 6.02
CA LEU A 390 6.76 14.74 5.92
C LEU A 390 7.59 14.01 4.86
N PRO A 391 8.47 14.72 4.15
CA PRO A 391 9.40 14.07 3.24
C PRO A 391 10.15 12.96 3.98
N ARG A 392 10.17 11.78 3.40
CA ARG A 392 10.94 10.66 3.93
C ARG A 392 12.39 10.80 3.49
N ASP A 393 13.31 10.36 4.33
CA ASP A 393 14.67 10.11 3.87
C ASP A 393 14.69 8.96 2.84
N SER A 394 15.81 8.79 2.18
CA SER A 394 15.96 7.81 1.09
C SER A 394 15.76 6.37 1.56
N GLU A 395 16.14 6.06 2.79
CA GLU A 395 16.03 4.71 3.34
C GLU A 395 14.58 4.39 3.71
N ALA A 396 13.89 5.29 4.39
CA ALA A 396 12.47 5.15 4.70
C ALA A 396 11.60 5.17 3.43
N GLY A 397 11.99 5.97 2.43
CA GLY A 397 11.37 5.99 1.10
C GLY A 397 11.49 4.64 0.40
N LEU A 398 12.69 4.04 0.39
CA LEU A 398 12.96 2.73 -0.21
C LEU A 398 12.09 1.64 0.43
N LYS A 399 12.04 1.58 1.77
CA LYS A 399 11.23 0.61 2.52
C LYS A 399 9.72 0.74 2.27
N SER A 400 9.24 1.91 1.83
CA SER A 400 7.83 2.13 1.56
C SER A 400 7.37 1.64 0.19
N ILE A 401 8.29 1.29 -0.71
CA ILE A 401 7.97 0.85 -2.07
C ILE A 401 7.64 -0.64 -2.04
N ARG A 402 6.44 -0.98 -2.52
CA ARG A 402 6.01 -2.38 -2.67
C ARG A 402 6.04 -2.77 -4.13
N VAL A 403 6.73 -3.84 -4.45
CA VAL A 403 6.84 -4.37 -5.82
C VAL A 403 6.13 -5.70 -5.95
N ALA A 404 5.81 -6.07 -7.19
CA ALA A 404 5.24 -7.37 -7.49
C ALA A 404 6.26 -8.50 -7.21
N PRO A 405 5.79 -9.74 -6.91
CA PRO A 405 6.69 -10.87 -6.71
C PRO A 405 7.64 -11.07 -7.89
N GLY A 406 8.92 -11.27 -7.59
CA GLY A 406 9.98 -11.42 -8.59
C GLY A 406 10.69 -10.11 -8.97
N PHE A 407 10.32 -8.99 -8.36
CA PHE A 407 11.00 -7.71 -8.50
C PHE A 407 11.62 -7.29 -7.17
N GLU A 408 12.73 -6.59 -7.26
CA GLU A 408 13.45 -5.98 -6.16
C GLU A 408 13.62 -4.48 -6.43
N VAL A 409 13.69 -3.65 -5.38
CA VAL A 409 13.90 -2.21 -5.49
C VAL A 409 15.26 -1.88 -4.92
N GLU A 410 16.07 -1.17 -5.71
CA GLU A 410 17.40 -0.72 -5.31
C GLU A 410 17.48 0.80 -5.30
N LEU A 411 18.15 1.36 -4.31
CA LEU A 411 18.46 2.77 -4.25
C LEU A 411 19.69 3.07 -5.12
N VAL A 412 19.49 3.79 -6.23
CA VAL A 412 20.57 4.12 -7.17
C VAL A 412 21.31 5.38 -6.76
N ALA A 413 20.58 6.42 -6.38
CA ALA A 413 21.12 7.69 -5.89
C ALA A 413 20.06 8.45 -5.10
N ALA A 414 20.50 9.20 -4.10
CA ALA A 414 19.64 10.05 -3.28
C ALA A 414 20.37 11.36 -2.94
N GLU A 415 19.70 12.27 -2.28
CA GLU A 415 20.32 13.48 -1.73
C GLU A 415 21.47 13.12 -0.77
N PRO A 416 22.58 13.84 -0.83
CA PRO A 416 22.85 15.09 -1.61
C PRO A 416 23.43 14.86 -3.01
N LEU A 417 23.54 13.62 -3.49
CA LEU A 417 24.12 13.33 -4.81
C LEU A 417 23.23 13.84 -5.96
N VAL A 418 21.93 13.78 -5.81
CA VAL A 418 20.91 14.31 -6.71
C VAL A 418 19.83 15.04 -5.90
N ALA A 419 19.18 16.03 -6.50
CA ALA A 419 18.03 16.74 -5.94
C ALA A 419 17.02 17.07 -7.04
N ASP A 420 15.71 16.93 -6.76
CA ASP A 420 14.63 17.22 -7.72
C ASP A 420 14.81 16.61 -9.12
N PRO A 421 15.16 15.31 -9.27
CA PRO A 421 15.44 14.69 -10.55
C PRO A 421 14.17 14.56 -11.40
N VAL A 422 14.19 15.04 -12.64
CA VAL A 422 13.06 14.96 -13.58
C VAL A 422 13.35 14.09 -14.80
N ALA A 423 14.61 13.88 -15.12
CA ALA A 423 15.04 12.99 -16.21
C ALA A 423 16.46 12.48 -15.98
N PHE A 424 16.76 11.32 -16.56
CA PHE A 424 18.10 10.76 -16.49
C PHE A 424 18.44 9.94 -17.75
N ASP A 425 19.75 9.74 -17.96
CA ASP A 425 20.28 8.87 -19.00
C ASP A 425 21.63 8.27 -18.57
N TRP A 426 21.95 7.08 -19.07
CA TRP A 426 23.25 6.46 -18.85
C TRP A 426 24.17 6.68 -20.06
N GLY A 427 25.39 7.07 -19.78
CA GLY A 427 26.47 7.07 -20.75
C GLY A 427 26.98 5.65 -21.02
N PRO A 428 27.69 5.46 -22.17
CA PRO A 428 28.29 4.16 -22.51
C PRO A 428 29.40 3.74 -21.52
N ASP A 429 29.85 4.63 -20.68
CA ASP A 429 30.85 4.44 -19.65
C ASP A 429 30.25 4.18 -18.24
N GLY A 430 28.93 3.99 -18.17
CA GLY A 430 28.22 3.72 -16.92
C GLY A 430 27.93 4.95 -16.07
N ARG A 431 28.34 6.15 -16.48
CA ARG A 431 27.99 7.38 -15.76
C ARG A 431 26.49 7.66 -15.88
N LEU A 432 25.87 8.09 -14.79
CA LEU A 432 24.47 8.51 -14.75
C LEU A 432 24.38 10.04 -14.88
N TRP A 433 23.63 10.49 -15.86
CA TRP A 433 23.34 11.89 -16.14
C TRP A 433 21.95 12.22 -15.68
N VAL A 434 21.78 13.26 -14.86
CA VAL A 434 20.50 13.61 -14.23
C VAL A 434 20.19 15.08 -14.48
N ALA A 435 19.00 15.36 -15.02
CA ALA A 435 18.45 16.71 -15.07
C ALA A 435 17.67 16.98 -13.79
N GLU A 436 18.01 18.07 -13.11
CA GLU A 436 17.38 18.54 -11.86
C GLU A 436 16.62 19.85 -12.13
N MET A 437 15.36 19.93 -11.68
CA MET A 437 14.48 21.08 -11.93
C MET A 437 14.16 21.82 -10.62
N SER A 438 15.19 22.31 -9.93
CA SER A 438 15.06 23.03 -8.64
C SER A 438 14.36 24.37 -8.77
N ASP A 439 14.16 24.88 -9.98
CA ASP A 439 13.44 26.13 -10.28
C ASP A 439 11.94 25.95 -10.51
N TYR A 440 11.41 24.74 -10.47
CA TYR A 440 9.96 24.50 -10.55
C TYR A 440 9.25 24.88 -9.25
N PRO A 441 8.05 25.54 -9.28
CA PRO A 441 7.37 26.03 -10.51
C PRO A 441 7.65 27.51 -10.84
N LEU A 442 8.19 28.29 -9.93
CA LEU A 442 8.24 29.75 -10.03
C LEU A 442 9.65 30.34 -10.08
N GLY A 443 10.67 29.53 -10.36
CA GLY A 443 12.07 29.92 -10.26
C GLY A 443 12.60 29.80 -8.82
N VAL A 444 13.92 29.82 -8.66
CA VAL A 444 14.56 29.72 -7.33
C VAL A 444 14.30 30.93 -6.42
N ASP A 445 13.85 32.04 -6.99
CA ASP A 445 13.49 33.27 -6.29
C ASP A 445 11.98 33.52 -6.22
N GLY A 446 11.16 32.62 -6.76
CA GLY A 446 9.72 32.79 -6.89
C GLY A 446 9.30 33.78 -7.98
N GLN A 447 10.24 34.25 -8.83
CA GLN A 447 10.01 35.24 -9.90
C GLN A 447 10.53 34.74 -11.27
N GLY A 448 10.85 33.46 -11.40
CA GLY A 448 11.27 32.83 -12.63
C GLY A 448 12.79 32.76 -12.85
N GLN A 449 13.59 33.02 -11.80
CA GLN A 449 15.04 32.89 -11.94
C GLN A 449 15.41 31.41 -12.16
N PRO A 450 16.18 31.10 -13.23
CA PRO A 450 16.67 29.75 -13.48
C PRO A 450 17.52 29.18 -12.33
N GLY A 451 17.39 27.91 -12.09
CA GLY A 451 18.16 27.18 -11.07
C GLY A 451 18.28 25.69 -11.36
N GLY A 452 17.72 25.27 -12.49
CA GLY A 452 17.87 23.90 -12.95
C GLY A 452 19.29 23.58 -13.34
N ARG A 453 19.64 22.29 -13.31
CA ARG A 453 21.01 21.83 -13.58
C ARG A 453 21.04 20.44 -14.18
N VAL A 454 22.20 20.07 -14.71
CA VAL A 454 22.52 18.68 -15.06
C VAL A 454 23.69 18.22 -14.21
N ARG A 455 23.54 17.05 -13.59
CA ARG A 455 24.61 16.37 -12.85
C ARG A 455 25.10 15.14 -13.59
N VAL A 456 26.35 14.81 -13.36
CA VAL A 456 26.93 13.52 -13.73
C VAL A 456 27.38 12.77 -12.48
N LEU A 457 26.91 11.54 -12.32
CA LEU A 457 27.24 10.68 -11.19
C LEU A 457 28.15 9.55 -11.64
N LYS A 458 29.06 9.15 -10.77
CA LYS A 458 29.99 8.04 -10.95
C LYS A 458 29.89 7.08 -9.77
N ASP A 459 29.95 5.80 -10.06
CA ASP A 459 30.26 4.73 -9.13
C ASP A 459 31.80 4.59 -9.13
N THR A 460 32.45 5.08 -8.07
CA THR A 460 33.92 5.11 -8.04
C THR A 460 34.53 3.86 -7.41
N ASN A 461 33.73 3.08 -6.68
CA ASN A 461 34.17 1.88 -5.99
C ASN A 461 33.72 0.58 -6.68
N GLY A 462 32.78 0.66 -7.65
CA GLY A 462 32.31 -0.47 -8.46
C GLY A 462 31.29 -1.37 -7.73
N ASP A 463 30.58 -0.85 -6.73
CA ASP A 463 29.60 -1.62 -5.96
C ASP A 463 28.17 -1.56 -6.54
N GLY A 464 27.97 -0.80 -7.61
CA GLY A 464 26.68 -0.63 -8.26
C GLY A 464 25.87 0.56 -7.76
N GLN A 465 26.35 1.30 -6.75
CA GLN A 465 25.74 2.52 -6.26
C GLN A 465 26.60 3.73 -6.62
N TYR A 466 25.93 4.84 -6.95
CA TYR A 466 26.64 6.08 -7.25
C TYR A 466 27.06 6.77 -5.97
N ASP A 467 28.37 7.09 -5.87
CA ASP A 467 28.98 7.67 -4.67
C ASP A 467 29.63 9.04 -4.92
N HIS A 468 29.70 9.48 -6.18
CA HIS A 468 30.27 10.76 -6.55
C HIS A 468 29.36 11.52 -7.54
N SER A 469 29.19 12.83 -7.32
CA SER A 469 28.35 13.69 -8.14
C SER A 469 29.06 15.00 -8.49
N THR A 470 29.03 15.40 -9.75
CA THR A 470 29.55 16.68 -10.25
C THR A 470 28.42 17.45 -10.94
N ILE A 471 28.30 18.76 -10.71
CA ILE A 471 27.42 19.63 -11.49
C ILE A 471 28.09 19.84 -12.86
N PHE A 472 27.46 19.29 -13.89
CA PHE A 472 27.91 19.38 -15.27
C PHE A 472 27.51 20.72 -15.92
N ALA A 473 26.25 21.11 -15.77
CA ALA A 473 25.70 22.38 -16.25
C ALA A 473 24.79 22.97 -15.18
N ASP A 474 24.79 24.28 -14.99
CA ASP A 474 24.03 25.00 -13.96
C ASP A 474 23.25 26.18 -14.57
N ASN A 475 22.33 26.73 -13.78
CA ASN A 475 21.48 27.88 -14.16
C ASN A 475 20.67 27.65 -15.45
N LEU A 476 20.21 26.43 -15.68
CA LEU A 476 19.35 26.07 -16.80
C LEU A 476 17.88 26.41 -16.47
N PRO A 477 17.11 26.99 -17.42
CA PRO A 477 15.71 27.31 -17.19
C PRO A 477 14.85 26.04 -17.35
N TYR A 478 14.39 25.45 -16.25
CA TYR A 478 13.47 24.30 -16.24
C TYR A 478 13.91 23.14 -17.15
N PRO A 479 15.07 22.52 -16.93
CA PRO A 479 15.53 21.41 -17.77
C PRO A 479 14.60 20.20 -17.62
N THR A 480 14.10 19.70 -18.76
CA THR A 480 13.08 18.65 -18.83
C THR A 480 13.63 17.32 -19.34
N GLY A 481 14.89 17.27 -19.74
CA GLY A 481 15.50 16.06 -20.26
C GLY A 481 17.00 16.19 -20.48
N VAL A 482 17.67 15.04 -20.40
CA VAL A 482 19.09 14.89 -20.68
C VAL A 482 19.30 13.65 -21.53
N LYS A 483 20.26 13.70 -22.48
CA LYS A 483 20.61 12.56 -23.33
C LYS A 483 22.07 12.58 -23.69
N VAL A 484 22.75 11.47 -23.48
CA VAL A 484 24.13 11.28 -23.96
C VAL A 484 24.09 11.04 -25.45
N TRP A 485 24.79 11.86 -26.22
CA TRP A 485 24.94 11.73 -27.68
C TRP A 485 26.41 11.72 -28.05
N ARG A 486 27.01 10.54 -28.19
CA ARG A 486 28.45 10.34 -28.45
C ARG A 486 29.30 10.99 -27.35
N ASP A 487 30.07 12.04 -27.74
CA ASP A 487 30.93 12.85 -26.87
C ASP A 487 30.23 14.12 -26.32
N ARG A 488 28.91 14.24 -26.49
CA ARG A 488 28.12 15.43 -26.17
C ARG A 488 26.91 15.07 -25.31
N ILE A 489 26.42 16.05 -24.59
CA ILE A 489 25.23 15.95 -23.79
C ILE A 489 24.16 16.88 -24.37
N LEU A 490 23.02 16.31 -24.72
CA LEU A 490 21.84 17.07 -25.13
C LEU A 490 20.96 17.35 -23.92
N ILE A 491 20.48 18.59 -23.82
CA ILE A 491 19.64 19.04 -22.67
C ILE A 491 18.42 19.74 -23.25
N SER A 492 17.22 19.22 -23.00
CA SER A 492 15.99 19.95 -23.31
C SER A 492 15.66 20.92 -22.18
N THR A 493 15.59 22.19 -22.55
CA THR A 493 15.28 23.32 -21.66
C THR A 493 14.65 24.42 -22.51
N ALA A 494 13.32 24.38 -22.67
CA ALA A 494 12.65 25.36 -23.52
C ALA A 494 13.07 26.82 -23.18
N PRO A 495 13.31 27.68 -24.19
CA PRO A 495 12.94 27.51 -25.60
C PRO A 495 13.95 26.71 -26.44
N ASP A 496 14.97 26.11 -25.84
CA ASP A 496 16.08 25.51 -26.58
C ASP A 496 16.25 24.00 -26.30
N LEU A 497 16.75 23.27 -27.29
CA LEU A 497 17.46 22.02 -27.10
C LEU A 497 18.95 22.33 -27.22
N LEU A 498 19.65 22.21 -26.10
CA LEU A 498 21.07 22.55 -26.00
C LEU A 498 21.96 21.33 -26.32
N VAL A 499 23.17 21.61 -26.82
CA VAL A 499 24.27 20.68 -26.86
C VAL A 499 25.39 21.19 -25.98
N ALA A 500 25.86 20.35 -25.05
CA ALA A 500 26.96 20.66 -24.15
C ALA A 500 28.12 19.70 -24.33
N LYS A 501 29.35 20.17 -24.11
CA LYS A 501 30.57 19.37 -24.20
C LYS A 501 31.46 19.60 -22.99
N ASP A 502 32.07 18.51 -22.54
CA ASP A 502 33.16 18.44 -21.58
C ASP A 502 34.40 18.04 -22.42
N ALA A 503 35.26 19.02 -22.73
CA ALA A 503 36.37 18.81 -23.62
C ALA A 503 37.65 18.36 -22.90
N ASP A 504 37.79 18.70 -21.59
CA ASP A 504 38.95 18.36 -20.79
C ASP A 504 38.70 17.15 -19.87
N GLY A 505 37.44 16.68 -19.73
CA GLY A 505 37.07 15.46 -19.01
C GLY A 505 36.91 15.67 -17.50
N ASP A 506 36.77 16.91 -17.02
CA ASP A 506 36.63 17.22 -15.59
C ASP A 506 35.19 16.99 -15.06
N GLY A 507 34.25 16.70 -15.94
CA GLY A 507 32.84 16.47 -15.61
C GLY A 507 32.02 17.74 -15.59
N ARG A 508 32.52 18.85 -16.15
CA ARG A 508 31.82 20.12 -16.33
C ARG A 508 31.74 20.48 -17.80
N ALA A 509 30.72 21.21 -18.18
CA ALA A 509 30.58 21.65 -19.56
C ALA A 509 31.48 22.86 -19.83
N ASP A 510 32.41 22.71 -20.79
CA ASP A 510 33.23 23.80 -21.33
C ASP A 510 32.47 24.68 -22.33
N SER A 511 31.47 24.10 -22.98
CA SER A 511 30.59 24.82 -23.93
C SER A 511 29.17 24.30 -23.83
N ILE A 512 28.21 25.24 -23.90
CA ILE A 512 26.78 24.97 -23.96
C ILE A 512 26.20 25.87 -25.05
N GLU A 513 25.66 25.26 -26.10
CA GLU A 513 25.14 26.00 -27.26
C GLU A 513 23.76 25.46 -27.67
N PRO A 514 22.83 26.31 -28.13
CA PRO A 514 21.56 25.84 -28.65
C PRO A 514 21.73 25.15 -30.00
N LEU A 515 21.21 23.95 -30.12
CA LEU A 515 21.16 23.15 -31.32
C LEU A 515 19.84 23.33 -32.10
N PHE A 516 18.75 23.42 -31.38
CA PHE A 516 17.41 23.75 -31.88
C PHE A 516 16.78 24.79 -30.97
N ARG A 517 16.04 25.75 -31.56
CA ARG A 517 15.40 26.85 -30.82
C ARG A 517 13.93 26.96 -31.15
N GLY A 518 13.13 27.56 -30.26
CA GLY A 518 11.76 27.92 -30.52
C GLY A 518 10.71 26.92 -30.01
N PHE A 519 11.10 26.06 -29.07
CA PHE A 519 10.14 25.30 -28.27
C PHE A 519 9.34 26.26 -27.40
N ALA A 520 8.02 26.08 -27.32
CA ALA A 520 7.19 26.94 -26.50
C ALA A 520 7.43 26.73 -25.00
N GLU A 521 7.38 27.84 -24.26
CA GLU A 521 7.69 27.89 -22.84
C GLU A 521 6.44 27.83 -21.94
N GLY A 522 5.28 27.52 -22.46
CA GLY A 522 4.02 27.48 -21.75
C GLY A 522 4.08 26.99 -20.28
N ASN A 523 3.22 26.08 -19.89
CA ASN A 523 3.31 25.43 -18.59
C ASN A 523 4.63 24.66 -18.46
N GLN A 524 5.37 24.85 -17.36
CA GLN A 524 6.67 24.19 -17.13
C GLN A 524 6.59 22.67 -17.18
N GLN A 525 5.47 22.09 -16.78
CA GLN A 525 5.24 20.63 -16.86
C GLN A 525 4.94 20.15 -18.28
N HIS A 526 4.63 21.04 -19.21
CA HIS A 526 4.17 20.72 -20.57
C HIS A 526 5.18 21.14 -21.63
N ARG A 527 6.46 21.24 -21.29
CA ARG A 527 7.53 21.59 -22.21
C ARG A 527 8.10 20.35 -22.90
N VAL A 528 8.83 20.56 -24.01
CA VAL A 528 9.53 19.52 -24.74
C VAL A 528 10.34 18.62 -23.77
N ASN A 529 10.23 17.29 -23.92
CA ASN A 529 10.87 16.34 -23.00
C ASN A 529 11.08 14.96 -23.66
N GLY A 530 11.50 13.95 -22.89
CA GLY A 530 11.48 12.55 -23.28
C GLY A 530 12.40 12.19 -24.45
N LEU A 531 13.66 12.61 -24.39
CA LEU A 531 14.66 12.33 -25.43
C LEU A 531 14.96 10.83 -25.52
N ARG A 532 14.61 10.18 -26.65
CA ARG A 532 14.78 8.74 -26.87
C ARG A 532 15.38 8.42 -28.22
N TYR A 533 16.32 7.48 -28.25
CA TYR A 533 16.88 6.95 -29.52
C TYR A 533 15.85 6.11 -30.27
N GLY A 534 15.69 6.39 -31.57
CA GLY A 534 15.08 5.47 -32.52
C GLY A 534 16.10 4.47 -33.07
N LEU A 535 15.62 3.36 -33.63
CA LEU A 535 16.46 2.38 -34.32
C LEU A 535 16.98 2.91 -35.67
N ASP A 536 16.43 4.03 -36.15
CA ASP A 536 16.77 4.74 -37.35
C ASP A 536 17.85 5.83 -37.17
N HIS A 537 18.55 5.80 -36.04
CA HIS A 537 19.58 6.76 -35.64
C HIS A 537 19.09 8.21 -35.50
N ARG A 538 17.81 8.40 -35.20
CA ARG A 538 17.22 9.69 -34.86
C ARG A 538 16.97 9.77 -33.36
N LEU A 539 16.87 10.99 -32.86
CA LEU A 539 16.45 11.27 -31.51
C LEU A 539 15.00 11.76 -31.54
N TYR A 540 14.12 11.11 -30.82
CA TYR A 540 12.70 11.43 -30.71
C TYR A 540 12.43 12.17 -29.43
N LEU A 541 11.54 13.16 -29.50
CA LEU A 541 11.15 14.02 -28.37
C LEU A 541 9.63 14.11 -28.30
N ALA A 542 9.14 14.13 -27.08
CA ALA A 542 7.75 14.47 -26.79
C ALA A 542 7.56 15.99 -26.90
N ASN A 543 6.48 16.42 -27.53
CA ASN A 543 6.10 17.83 -27.69
C ASN A 543 5.81 18.52 -26.33
N GLY A 544 5.33 17.76 -25.34
CA GLY A 544 4.97 18.26 -24.01
C GLY A 544 3.66 19.08 -23.97
N ASP A 545 2.83 19.04 -25.02
CA ASP A 545 1.60 19.81 -25.22
C ASP A 545 1.81 21.31 -25.49
N SER A 546 2.99 21.87 -25.23
CA SER A 546 3.24 23.31 -25.47
C SER A 546 3.53 23.61 -26.93
N GLY A 547 4.09 22.66 -27.67
CA GLY A 547 4.42 22.86 -29.08
C GLY A 547 5.59 23.83 -29.31
N GLY A 548 5.47 24.65 -30.35
CA GLY A 548 6.48 25.63 -30.72
C GLY A 548 6.67 25.76 -32.24
N HIS A 549 7.57 26.67 -32.63
CA HIS A 549 8.06 26.81 -33.99
C HIS A 549 9.58 26.63 -33.97
N VAL A 550 9.98 25.38 -34.17
CA VAL A 550 11.37 24.96 -33.94
C VAL A 550 12.24 25.25 -35.14
N THR A 551 13.41 25.83 -34.89
CA THR A 551 14.44 26.17 -35.90
C THR A 551 15.75 25.45 -35.58
N SER A 552 16.32 24.74 -36.56
CA SER A 552 17.64 24.16 -36.47
C SER A 552 18.72 25.25 -36.62
N THR A 553 19.64 25.33 -35.68
CA THR A 553 20.78 26.27 -35.77
C THR A 553 21.84 25.84 -36.81
N VAL A 554 21.81 24.57 -37.21
CA VAL A 554 22.75 23.99 -38.19
C VAL A 554 22.27 24.22 -39.63
N THR A 555 20.99 23.91 -39.91
CA THR A 555 20.43 23.98 -41.26
C THR A 555 19.70 25.28 -41.56
N GLY A 556 19.22 25.99 -40.52
CA GLY A 556 18.35 27.15 -40.65
C GLY A 556 16.89 26.80 -41.00
N GLU A 557 16.57 25.52 -41.15
CA GLU A 557 15.19 25.08 -41.39
C GLU A 557 14.32 25.31 -40.16
N SER A 558 13.05 25.64 -40.40
CA SER A 558 12.06 25.90 -39.35
C SER A 558 10.78 25.12 -39.59
N MET A 559 10.15 24.64 -38.54
CA MET A 559 8.88 23.93 -38.61
C MET A 559 8.01 24.14 -37.36
N GLY A 560 6.69 24.13 -37.54
CA GLY A 560 5.72 24.10 -36.42
C GLY A 560 5.52 22.66 -35.91
N ILE A 561 5.48 22.50 -34.60
CA ILE A 561 5.26 21.21 -33.94
C ILE A 561 3.96 21.19 -33.09
N GLY A 562 3.01 22.06 -33.38
CA GLY A 562 1.71 22.05 -32.72
C GLY A 562 0.95 20.75 -33.02
N GLY A 563 0.50 20.04 -31.99
CA GLY A 563 -0.21 18.76 -32.11
C GLY A 563 0.67 17.58 -32.56
N ARG A 564 1.99 17.70 -32.54
CA ARG A 564 2.92 16.69 -33.05
C ARG A 564 4.16 16.55 -32.18
N ASP A 565 4.60 15.31 -31.97
CA ASP A 565 5.95 15.02 -31.50
C ASP A 565 6.96 15.24 -32.62
N LEU A 566 8.25 15.24 -32.31
CA LEU A 566 9.29 15.49 -33.28
C LEU A 566 10.44 14.48 -33.16
N TRP A 567 11.18 14.36 -34.27
CA TRP A 567 12.49 13.75 -34.28
C TRP A 567 13.54 14.76 -34.75
N VAL A 568 14.75 14.62 -34.25
CA VAL A 568 15.90 15.42 -34.66
C VAL A 568 17.11 14.50 -34.92
N ASN A 569 18.02 14.97 -35.76
CA ASN A 569 19.35 14.40 -35.89
C ASN A 569 20.38 15.41 -35.41
N PRO A 570 20.99 15.20 -34.23
CA PRO A 570 21.90 16.17 -33.63
C PRO A 570 23.20 16.40 -34.42
N ASP A 571 23.60 15.49 -35.31
CA ASP A 571 24.82 15.62 -36.11
C ASP A 571 24.62 16.48 -37.34
N THR A 572 23.45 16.39 -37.96
CA THR A 572 23.15 17.07 -39.22
C THR A 572 22.26 18.29 -39.07
N GLY A 573 21.61 18.43 -37.90
CA GLY A 573 20.58 19.44 -37.68
C GLY A 573 19.26 19.17 -38.39
N ALA A 574 19.10 18.03 -39.05
CA ALA A 574 17.83 17.64 -39.67
C ALA A 574 16.76 17.37 -38.60
N MET A 575 15.52 17.70 -38.94
CA MET A 575 14.37 17.50 -38.02
C MET A 575 13.10 17.19 -38.82
N GLY A 576 12.10 16.66 -38.15
CA GLY A 576 10.78 16.38 -38.71
C GLY A 576 9.74 16.08 -37.63
N THR A 577 8.47 16.20 -37.99
CA THR A 577 7.38 15.77 -37.10
C THR A 577 7.23 14.26 -37.10
N THR A 578 6.60 13.74 -36.05
CA THR A 578 6.19 12.35 -35.97
C THR A 578 4.80 12.26 -35.34
N SER A 579 4.13 11.11 -35.50
CA SER A 579 2.78 10.88 -35.03
C SER A 579 2.69 11.07 -33.52
N GLY A 580 1.60 11.68 -33.09
CA GLY A 580 1.24 11.85 -31.71
C GLY A 580 1.65 13.18 -31.10
N GLN A 581 1.02 13.47 -29.99
CA GLN A 581 1.32 14.59 -29.10
C GLN A 581 1.44 14.00 -27.70
N THR A 582 2.67 13.77 -27.28
CA THR A 582 2.99 13.18 -25.97
C THR A 582 3.24 14.29 -24.96
N GLN A 583 2.61 14.19 -23.79
CA GLN A 583 2.85 15.14 -22.70
C GLN A 583 4.13 14.79 -21.93
N PHE A 584 4.27 13.52 -21.51
CA PHE A 584 5.41 13.05 -20.73
C PHE A 584 6.06 11.83 -21.37
N GLY A 585 7.29 11.97 -21.79
CA GLY A 585 8.18 10.88 -22.17
C GLY A 585 7.67 10.00 -23.31
N ARG A 586 8.18 10.17 -24.50
CA ARG A 586 7.96 9.25 -25.60
C ARG A 586 8.91 8.06 -25.49
N ASN A 587 8.40 6.84 -25.45
CA ASN A 587 9.18 5.62 -25.33
C ASN A 587 8.89 4.64 -26.46
N ARG A 588 9.78 3.71 -26.71
CA ARG A 588 9.63 2.63 -27.68
C ARG A 588 9.99 1.26 -27.10
N ASP A 589 9.47 0.22 -27.73
CA ASP A 589 9.95 -1.15 -27.55
C ASP A 589 11.17 -1.46 -28.43
N ASP A 590 11.63 -2.71 -28.40
CA ASP A 590 12.79 -3.18 -29.16
C ASP A 590 12.54 -3.27 -30.67
N TRP A 591 11.28 -3.19 -31.10
CA TRP A 591 10.85 -3.21 -32.52
C TRP A 591 10.52 -1.84 -33.08
N GLN A 592 10.76 -0.76 -32.32
CA GLN A 592 10.44 0.63 -32.67
C GLN A 592 8.93 0.94 -32.69
N HIS A 593 8.11 0.20 -31.98
CA HIS A 593 6.76 0.65 -31.70
C HIS A 593 6.83 1.77 -30.65
N TRP A 594 6.19 2.89 -30.96
CA TRP A 594 6.24 4.06 -30.11
C TRP A 594 5.03 4.19 -29.23
N PHE A 595 5.27 4.59 -27.99
CA PHE A 595 4.26 4.78 -26.97
C PHE A 595 4.38 6.17 -26.37
N GLY A 596 3.24 6.76 -26.00
CA GLY A 596 3.14 8.04 -25.32
C GLY A 596 2.03 8.03 -24.27
N GLY A 597 1.85 9.15 -23.61
CA GLY A 597 0.82 9.31 -22.58
C GLY A 597 0.63 10.77 -22.17
N ASN A 598 -0.41 11.00 -21.38
CA ASN A 598 -0.68 12.25 -20.71
C ASN A 598 -1.32 12.00 -19.33
N ASN A 599 -1.69 13.05 -18.60
CA ASN A 599 -2.30 12.93 -17.29
C ASN A 599 -3.60 12.11 -17.26
N SER A 600 -4.37 12.14 -18.35
CA SER A 600 -5.67 11.44 -18.44
C SER A 600 -5.53 10.02 -18.99
N ASN A 601 -4.53 9.81 -19.86
CA ASN A 601 -4.27 8.54 -20.50
C ASN A 601 -2.79 8.17 -20.27
N PRO A 602 -2.49 7.29 -19.33
CA PRO A 602 -1.11 6.99 -18.94
C PRO A 602 -0.30 6.30 -20.04
N MET A 603 -0.96 5.66 -21.00
CA MET A 603 -0.29 5.04 -22.13
C MET A 603 -1.20 4.89 -23.34
N TRP A 604 -0.67 5.19 -24.53
CA TRP A 604 -1.22 4.79 -25.83
C TRP A 604 -0.10 4.36 -26.78
N HIS A 605 -0.47 3.62 -27.81
CA HIS A 605 0.43 3.13 -28.86
C HIS A 605 0.22 3.90 -30.16
N TYR A 606 1.27 4.47 -30.72
CA TYR A 606 1.24 5.11 -32.04
C TYR A 606 1.38 4.04 -33.14
N VAL A 607 0.25 3.45 -33.55
CA VAL A 607 0.22 2.27 -34.44
C VAL A 607 0.68 2.59 -35.85
N ILE A 608 0.45 3.83 -36.35
CA ILE A 608 0.78 4.24 -37.70
C ILE A 608 1.84 5.34 -37.67
N GLU A 609 2.98 5.05 -38.25
CA GLU A 609 4.05 6.04 -38.38
C GLU A 609 3.68 7.18 -39.34
N ASP A 610 4.17 8.37 -39.03
CA ASP A 610 3.84 9.61 -39.72
C ASP A 610 4.10 9.55 -41.25
N HIS A 611 5.16 8.89 -41.68
CA HIS A 611 5.48 8.79 -43.10
C HIS A 611 4.44 7.97 -43.90
N TYR A 612 3.70 7.06 -43.25
CA TYR A 612 2.57 6.38 -43.91
C TYR A 612 1.34 7.29 -43.99
N LEU A 613 1.08 8.05 -42.95
CA LEU A 613 -0.02 9.01 -42.91
C LEU A 613 0.21 10.11 -43.97
N ALA A 614 1.41 10.62 -44.09
CA ALA A 614 1.81 11.68 -45.05
C ALA A 614 1.64 11.27 -46.54
N ARG A 615 1.49 9.98 -46.84
CA ARG A 615 1.24 9.52 -48.24
C ARG A 615 -0.14 9.90 -48.78
N ASN A 616 -1.09 10.18 -47.88
CA ASN A 616 -2.43 10.59 -48.30
C ASN A 616 -2.66 12.07 -47.92
N PRO A 617 -2.51 13.00 -48.88
CA PRO A 617 -2.65 14.44 -48.62
C PRO A 617 -4.11 14.84 -48.30
N HIS A 618 -5.08 13.93 -48.43
CA HIS A 618 -6.48 14.18 -48.17
C HIS A 618 -6.95 13.69 -46.78
N VAL A 619 -6.10 13.03 -46.05
CA VAL A 619 -6.40 12.62 -44.65
C VAL A 619 -5.90 13.72 -43.70
N ASN A 620 -6.84 14.38 -43.00
CA ASN A 620 -6.44 15.15 -41.84
C ASN A 620 -5.93 14.15 -40.81
N TYR A 621 -4.73 14.35 -40.34
CA TYR A 621 -4.17 13.54 -39.27
C TYR A 621 -5.04 13.66 -38.04
N PRO A 622 -5.43 12.60 -37.36
CA PRO A 622 -6.02 12.72 -36.05
C PRO A 622 -4.99 13.37 -35.11
N ASP A 623 -5.45 14.33 -34.36
CA ASP A 623 -4.70 14.96 -33.28
C ASP A 623 -4.27 13.93 -32.24
#